data_0b67e0d58fd39844d1c5eacb31343e91
#
_entry.id   0b67e0d58fd39844d1c5eacb31343e91
#
_cell.length_a   1.000
_cell.length_b   1.000
_cell.length_c   1.000
_cell.angle_alpha   90.00
_cell.angle_beta   90.00
_cell.angle_gamma   90.00
#
_symmetry.space_group_name_H-M   'P 1'
#
loop_
_entity.id
_entity.type
_entity.pdbx_description
1 polymer ?
#
loop_
_entity_poly.entity_id
_entity_poly.type
_entity_poly.pdbx_seq_one_letter_code
_entity_poly.pdbx_strand_id
1 'polypeptide(L)'
;MCLRFFTWCLVCFMFVPALAWAQHPNNKAEQAIRNEIERQSRREAGQLKRAGWKVMPNKTSIEQQVRDVRFMEAATHAQSGERLYLISSSCASDSSYLMARRKADMSARDKMVQQVISLIYNSGAENARSNGELEQLPFIAENGTVTSAHLQYVVPVLECYRMDRDGCYEVLVTIRADYARTCQVINAVLYQK
;
A
#
# COMPACT_ATOMS: atom_id res chain seq x y z
N MET A 1 58.39 27.35 -19.85
CA MET A 1 57.14 26.74 -20.38
C MET A 1 56.45 25.87 -19.32
N CYS A 2 56.60 26.18 -18.03
CA CYS A 2 56.08 25.35 -16.91
C CYS A 2 55.14 26.08 -15.95
N LEU A 3 54.72 27.33 -16.26
CA LEU A 3 53.90 28.11 -15.33
C LEU A 3 52.40 28.14 -15.63
N ARG A 4 51.94 27.53 -16.74
CA ARG A 4 50.54 27.53 -17.15
C ARG A 4 49.74 26.27 -16.73
N PHE A 5 50.41 25.22 -16.26
CA PHE A 5 49.72 24.00 -15.81
C PHE A 5 49.25 24.02 -14.37
N PHE A 6 49.83 24.92 -13.53
CA PHE A 6 49.47 24.99 -12.09
C PHE A 6 48.18 25.74 -11.78
N THR A 7 47.75 26.62 -12.66
CA THR A 7 46.55 27.42 -12.45
C THR A 7 45.25 26.69 -12.80
N TRP A 8 45.31 25.62 -13.61
CA TRP A 8 44.13 24.84 -13.99
C TRP A 8 43.73 23.78 -12.96
N CYS A 9 44.66 23.24 -12.19
CA CYS A 9 44.39 22.30 -11.12
C CYS A 9 43.72 22.95 -9.87
N LEU A 10 43.96 24.24 -9.63
CA LEU A 10 43.44 24.94 -8.44
C LEU A 10 41.98 25.34 -8.59
N VAL A 11 41.49 25.50 -9.82
CA VAL A 11 40.05 25.81 -10.10
C VAL A 11 39.14 24.60 -9.99
N CYS A 12 39.66 23.38 -10.26
CA CYS A 12 38.86 22.15 -10.13
C CYS A 12 38.64 21.72 -8.66
N PHE A 13 39.43 22.19 -7.73
CA PHE A 13 39.32 21.79 -6.31
C PHE A 13 38.31 22.59 -5.49
N MET A 14 37.88 23.75 -6.00
CA MET A 14 36.90 24.61 -5.29
C MET A 14 35.43 24.27 -5.61
N PHE A 15 35.14 23.39 -6.58
CA PHE A 15 33.74 23.09 -6.99
C PHE A 15 33.18 21.78 -6.43
N VAL A 16 33.96 20.97 -5.72
CA VAL A 16 33.52 19.67 -5.22
C VAL A 16 32.74 19.69 -3.88
N PRO A 17 32.87 20.66 -2.98
CA PRO A 17 32.14 20.59 -1.70
C PRO A 17 30.67 21.03 -1.77
N ALA A 18 30.23 21.72 -2.84
CA ALA A 18 28.83 22.22 -2.88
C ALA A 18 27.78 21.16 -3.21
N LEU A 19 28.15 20.08 -3.91
CA LEU A 19 27.24 18.97 -4.26
C LEU A 19 27.03 17.97 -3.12
N ALA A 20 27.97 17.88 -2.18
CA ALA A 20 27.86 16.96 -1.04
C ALA A 20 26.90 17.46 0.06
N TRP A 21 26.53 18.71 0.05
CA TRP A 21 25.63 19.30 1.05
C TRP A 21 24.15 19.27 0.67
N ALA A 22 23.84 19.03 -0.59
CA ALA A 22 22.45 18.96 -1.08
C ALA A 22 21.73 17.62 -0.78
N GLN A 23 22.47 16.59 -0.36
CA GLN A 23 21.89 15.26 -0.06
C GLN A 23 21.53 15.05 1.41
N HIS A 24 21.81 15.99 2.31
CA HIS A 24 21.65 15.78 3.76
C HIS A 24 20.29 16.11 4.39
N PRO A 25 19.41 16.96 3.84
CA PRO A 25 18.11 17.21 4.48
C PRO A 25 17.12 16.05 4.33
N ASN A 26 17.19 15.24 3.25
CA ASN A 26 16.26 14.15 3.02
C ASN A 26 16.47 12.96 3.99
N ASN A 27 17.68 12.65 4.37
CA ASN A 27 17.99 11.50 5.22
C ASN A 27 17.35 11.58 6.62
N LYS A 28 17.25 12.76 7.21
CA LYS A 28 16.63 12.92 8.56
C LYS A 28 15.11 12.73 8.52
N ALA A 29 14.45 13.25 7.50
CA ALA A 29 13.00 13.10 7.34
C ALA A 29 12.63 11.64 7.04
N GLU A 30 13.33 10.99 6.13
CA GLU A 30 13.14 9.57 5.84
C GLU A 30 13.39 8.68 7.07
N GLN A 31 14.43 9.00 7.83
CA GLN A 31 14.75 8.26 9.05
C GLN A 31 13.69 8.46 10.13
N ALA A 32 13.13 9.68 10.26
CA ALA A 32 12.03 9.96 11.17
C ALA A 32 10.76 9.17 10.79
N ILE A 33 10.41 9.13 9.50
CA ILE A 33 9.28 8.34 8.99
C ILE A 33 9.51 6.85 9.27
N ARG A 34 10.69 6.32 8.96
CA ARG A 34 11.05 4.92 9.21
C ARG A 34 10.93 4.58 10.69
N ASN A 35 11.44 5.41 11.57
CA ASN A 35 11.37 5.21 13.03
C ASN A 35 9.92 5.22 13.53
N GLU A 36 9.08 6.09 12.97
CA GLU A 36 7.66 6.15 13.30
C GLU A 36 6.92 4.88 12.85
N ILE A 37 7.18 4.41 11.62
CA ILE A 37 6.64 3.15 11.11
C ILE A 37 7.04 1.99 12.01
N GLU A 38 8.31 1.88 12.40
CA GLU A 38 8.80 0.85 13.31
C GLU A 38 8.08 0.90 14.66
N ARG A 39 7.88 2.09 15.22
CA ARG A 39 7.19 2.27 16.49
C ARG A 39 5.72 1.85 16.42
N GLN A 40 5.02 2.26 15.37
CA GLN A 40 3.62 1.92 15.14
C GLN A 40 3.46 0.41 14.91
N SER A 41 4.32 -0.20 14.10
CA SER A 41 4.31 -1.63 13.82
C SER A 41 4.48 -2.48 15.08
N ARG A 42 5.41 -2.09 15.97
CA ARG A 42 5.61 -2.78 17.26
C ARG A 42 4.39 -2.69 18.17
N ARG A 43 3.72 -1.52 18.21
CA ARG A 43 2.48 -1.33 18.99
C ARG A 43 1.36 -2.22 18.48
N GLU A 44 1.13 -2.22 17.19
CA GLU A 44 0.07 -3.00 16.53
C GLU A 44 0.33 -4.51 16.67
N ALA A 45 1.53 -4.97 16.38
CA ALA A 45 1.90 -6.37 16.57
C ALA A 45 1.74 -6.81 18.04
N GLY A 46 2.09 -5.93 19.00
CA GLY A 46 1.87 -6.16 20.41
C GLY A 46 0.38 -6.24 20.78
N GLN A 47 -0.49 -5.45 20.13
CA GLN A 47 -1.94 -5.52 20.32
C GLN A 47 -2.50 -6.84 19.78
N LEU A 48 -2.11 -7.23 18.56
CA LEU A 48 -2.52 -8.49 17.97
C LEU A 48 -2.12 -9.68 18.83
N LYS A 49 -0.87 -9.73 19.32
CA LYS A 49 -0.41 -10.81 20.20
C LYS A 49 -1.18 -10.86 21.51
N ARG A 50 -1.44 -9.72 22.16
CA ARG A 50 -2.24 -9.65 23.39
C ARG A 50 -3.69 -10.08 23.15
N ALA A 51 -4.23 -9.86 21.96
CA ALA A 51 -5.55 -10.33 21.56
C ALA A 51 -5.58 -11.82 21.16
N GLY A 52 -4.46 -12.54 21.33
CA GLY A 52 -4.38 -13.99 21.08
C GLY A 52 -4.10 -14.39 19.65
N TRP A 53 -3.80 -13.41 18.76
CA TRP A 53 -3.45 -13.71 17.38
C TRP A 53 -2.11 -14.43 17.26
N LYS A 54 -2.05 -15.41 16.37
CA LYS A 54 -0.89 -16.26 16.08
C LYS A 54 -0.67 -16.36 14.58
N VAL A 55 0.53 -16.71 14.18
CA VAL A 55 0.85 -17.07 12.78
C VAL A 55 1.00 -18.58 12.67
N MET A 56 0.74 -19.12 11.48
CA MET A 56 0.98 -20.54 11.22
C MET A 56 2.49 -20.86 11.33
N PRO A 57 2.83 -22.08 11.75
CA PRO A 57 4.22 -22.54 11.69
C PRO A 57 4.85 -22.27 10.32
N ASN A 58 6.13 -21.91 10.30
CA ASN A 58 6.91 -21.58 9.09
C ASN A 58 6.48 -20.28 8.36
N LYS A 59 5.59 -19.47 8.93
CA LYS A 59 5.30 -18.11 8.45
C LYS A 59 6.14 -17.08 9.20
N THR A 60 6.33 -15.95 8.56
CA THR A 60 6.97 -14.76 9.13
C THR A 60 6.23 -14.30 10.40
N SER A 61 6.94 -13.80 11.40
CA SER A 61 6.33 -13.32 12.64
C SER A 61 5.30 -12.21 12.42
N ILE A 62 4.35 -12.04 13.34
CA ILE A 62 3.35 -10.95 13.29
C ILE A 62 4.06 -9.60 13.20
N GLU A 63 5.14 -9.38 13.95
CA GLU A 63 5.88 -8.13 13.94
C GLU A 63 6.45 -7.81 12.55
N GLN A 64 7.03 -8.81 11.91
CA GLN A 64 7.58 -8.63 10.57
C GLN A 64 6.48 -8.35 9.55
N GLN A 65 5.39 -9.14 9.58
CA GLN A 65 4.26 -8.94 8.66
C GLN A 65 3.62 -7.56 8.83
N VAL A 66 3.34 -7.13 10.07
CA VAL A 66 2.77 -5.80 10.35
C VAL A 66 3.73 -4.70 9.90
N ARG A 67 5.03 -4.85 10.15
CA ARG A 67 6.03 -3.90 9.69
C ARG A 67 6.02 -3.75 8.17
N ASP A 68 6.00 -4.87 7.46
CA ASP A 68 6.00 -4.88 5.99
C ASP A 68 4.73 -4.21 5.44
N VAL A 69 3.56 -4.45 6.05
CA VAL A 69 2.31 -3.75 5.71
C VAL A 69 2.46 -2.23 5.88
N ARG A 70 2.98 -1.76 7.02
CA ARG A 70 3.14 -0.33 7.29
C ARG A 70 4.13 0.35 6.34
N PHE A 71 5.22 -0.34 5.97
CA PHE A 71 6.12 0.17 4.93
C PHE A 71 5.44 0.27 3.57
N MET A 72 4.62 -0.72 3.20
CA MET A 72 3.85 -0.69 1.94
C MET A 72 2.79 0.42 1.94
N GLU A 73 2.10 0.66 3.05
CA GLU A 73 1.14 1.76 3.20
C GLU A 73 1.78 3.15 3.03
N ALA A 74 3.01 3.31 3.53
CA ALA A 74 3.77 4.54 3.43
C ALA A 74 4.52 4.70 2.09
N ALA A 75 4.61 3.64 1.29
CA ALA A 75 5.36 3.66 0.04
C ALA A 75 4.65 4.50 -1.03
N THR A 76 5.35 5.52 -1.52
CA THR A 76 4.88 6.41 -2.58
C THR A 76 5.89 6.49 -3.72
N HIS A 77 5.42 6.87 -4.89
CA HIS A 77 6.28 7.18 -6.04
C HIS A 77 7.10 8.45 -5.75
N ALA A 78 8.40 8.40 -5.93
CA ALA A 78 9.30 9.51 -5.60
C ALA A 78 9.00 10.81 -6.41
N GLN A 79 8.45 10.68 -7.61
CA GLN A 79 8.18 11.81 -8.50
C GLN A 79 6.75 12.33 -8.38
N SER A 80 5.74 11.45 -8.30
CA SER A 80 4.33 11.83 -8.26
C SER A 80 3.75 11.95 -6.86
N GLY A 81 4.38 11.35 -5.85
CA GLY A 81 3.83 11.22 -4.50
C GLY A 81 2.65 10.23 -4.40
N GLU A 82 2.27 9.60 -5.51
CA GLU A 82 1.19 8.62 -5.53
C GLU A 82 1.56 7.35 -4.78
N ARG A 83 0.57 6.68 -4.21
CA ARG A 83 0.76 5.40 -3.52
C ARG A 83 1.23 4.34 -4.48
N LEU A 84 2.18 3.51 -4.05
CA LEU A 84 2.63 2.35 -4.83
C LEU A 84 1.67 1.17 -4.69
N TYR A 85 1.03 1.02 -3.53
CA TYR A 85 0.21 -0.14 -3.22
C TYR A 85 -1.17 0.24 -2.70
N LEU A 86 -2.14 -0.58 -3.07
CA LEU A 86 -3.43 -0.68 -2.39
C LEU A 86 -3.34 -1.76 -1.32
N ILE A 87 -3.81 -1.45 -0.13
CA ILE A 87 -3.84 -2.36 1.01
C ILE A 87 -5.28 -2.51 1.47
N SER A 88 -5.71 -3.74 1.67
CA SER A 88 -7.03 -4.04 2.22
C SER A 88 -6.95 -5.18 3.21
N SER A 89 -7.71 -5.08 4.30
CA SER A 89 -7.73 -6.07 5.37
C SER A 89 -9.14 -6.54 5.64
N SER A 90 -9.28 -7.82 5.94
CA SER A 90 -10.54 -8.37 6.42
C SER A 90 -10.31 -9.52 7.39
N CYS A 91 -11.30 -9.72 8.23
CA CYS A 91 -11.35 -10.81 9.19
C CYS A 91 -12.60 -11.63 8.93
N ALA A 92 -12.50 -12.95 9.08
CA ALA A 92 -13.65 -13.85 8.99
C ALA A 92 -13.48 -15.03 9.95
N SER A 93 -14.61 -15.60 10.37
CA SER A 93 -14.67 -16.75 11.27
C SER A 93 -15.30 -17.96 10.55
N ASP A 94 -14.79 -19.14 10.89
CA ASP A 94 -15.36 -20.43 10.47
C ASP A 94 -14.87 -21.55 11.40
N SER A 95 -15.57 -22.68 11.39
CA SER A 95 -15.13 -23.90 12.10
C SER A 95 -13.83 -24.47 11.54
N SER A 96 -13.51 -24.16 10.28
CA SER A 96 -12.27 -24.54 9.61
C SER A 96 -11.39 -23.32 9.34
N TYR A 97 -10.09 -23.40 9.72
CA TYR A 97 -9.10 -22.39 9.39
C TYR A 97 -9.07 -22.05 7.89
N LEU A 98 -9.08 -23.08 7.02
CA LEU A 98 -9.01 -22.86 5.58
C LEU A 98 -10.22 -22.09 5.06
N MET A 99 -11.41 -22.39 5.58
CA MET A 99 -12.63 -21.68 5.19
C MET A 99 -12.67 -20.26 5.74
N ALA A 100 -12.29 -20.05 7.00
CA ALA A 100 -12.16 -18.71 7.58
C ALA A 100 -11.17 -17.85 6.77
N ARG A 101 -10.00 -18.41 6.44
CA ARG A 101 -8.99 -17.76 5.61
C ARG A 101 -9.53 -17.38 4.23
N ARG A 102 -10.21 -18.29 3.55
CA ARG A 102 -10.81 -18.05 2.23
C ARG A 102 -11.86 -16.94 2.28
N LYS A 103 -12.75 -16.96 3.27
CA LYS A 103 -13.74 -15.89 3.50
C LYS A 103 -13.09 -14.54 3.75
N ALA A 104 -12.03 -14.51 4.57
CA ALA A 104 -11.28 -13.28 4.86
C ALA A 104 -10.59 -12.72 3.60
N ASP A 105 -9.93 -13.58 2.80
CA ASP A 105 -9.28 -13.17 1.54
C ASP A 105 -10.30 -12.61 0.55
N MET A 106 -11.42 -13.30 0.33
CA MET A 106 -12.49 -12.82 -0.55
C MET A 106 -13.04 -11.47 -0.10
N SER A 107 -13.36 -11.33 1.19
CA SER A 107 -13.85 -10.07 1.74
C SER A 107 -12.83 -8.93 1.66
N ALA A 108 -11.53 -9.22 1.82
CA ALA A 108 -10.47 -8.24 1.62
C ALA A 108 -10.39 -7.78 0.16
N ARG A 109 -10.54 -8.69 -0.80
CA ARG A 109 -10.59 -8.37 -2.24
C ARG A 109 -11.80 -7.51 -2.58
N ASP A 110 -12.98 -7.85 -2.08
CA ASP A 110 -14.19 -7.07 -2.32
C ASP A 110 -14.05 -5.65 -1.77
N LYS A 111 -13.51 -5.50 -0.56
CA LYS A 111 -13.20 -4.18 0.01
C LYS A 111 -12.20 -3.40 -0.85
N MET A 112 -11.16 -4.05 -1.38
CA MET A 112 -10.18 -3.41 -2.26
C MET A 112 -10.84 -2.89 -3.54
N VAL A 113 -11.73 -3.67 -4.17
CA VAL A 113 -12.51 -3.22 -5.33
C VAL A 113 -13.32 -1.98 -5.00
N GLN A 114 -14.03 -1.97 -3.88
CA GLN A 114 -14.82 -0.81 -3.45
C GLN A 114 -13.95 0.43 -3.19
N GLN A 115 -12.77 0.26 -2.62
CA GLN A 115 -11.81 1.36 -2.44
C GLN A 115 -11.40 1.97 -3.80
N VAL A 116 -11.08 1.13 -4.79
CA VAL A 116 -10.67 1.61 -6.12
C VAL A 116 -11.81 2.30 -6.86
N ILE A 117 -13.00 1.72 -6.82
CA ILE A 117 -14.20 2.36 -7.41
C ILE A 117 -14.41 3.74 -6.80
N SER A 118 -14.32 3.87 -5.47
CA SER A 118 -14.45 5.15 -4.77
C SER A 118 -13.37 6.15 -5.18
N LEU A 119 -12.12 5.70 -5.37
CA LEU A 119 -11.02 6.56 -5.81
C LEU A 119 -11.25 7.06 -7.23
N ILE A 120 -11.64 6.19 -8.16
CA ILE A 120 -11.94 6.56 -9.56
C ILE A 120 -13.12 7.53 -9.61
N TYR A 121 -14.17 7.26 -8.85
CA TYR A 121 -15.33 8.15 -8.78
C TYR A 121 -14.96 9.54 -8.25
N ASN A 122 -14.21 9.62 -7.16
CA ASN A 122 -13.81 10.89 -6.56
C ASN A 122 -12.90 11.70 -7.50
N SER A 123 -11.93 11.06 -8.16
CA SER A 123 -11.06 11.74 -9.14
C SER A 123 -11.85 12.22 -10.37
N GLY A 124 -12.81 11.44 -10.83
CA GLY A 124 -13.72 11.84 -11.91
C GLY A 124 -14.62 13.02 -11.51
N ALA A 125 -15.15 13.00 -10.29
CA ALA A 125 -15.99 14.08 -9.76
C ALA A 125 -15.22 15.40 -9.56
N GLU A 126 -13.94 15.33 -9.13
CA GLU A 126 -13.09 16.51 -9.01
C GLU A 126 -12.76 17.12 -10.39
N ASN A 127 -12.44 16.28 -11.37
CA ASN A 127 -12.18 16.72 -12.73
C ASN A 127 -13.43 17.33 -13.39
N ALA A 128 -14.60 16.71 -13.20
CA ALA A 128 -15.87 17.23 -13.72
C ALA A 128 -16.27 18.57 -13.09
N ARG A 129 -16.01 18.73 -11.78
CA ARG A 129 -16.23 20.03 -11.08
C ARG A 129 -15.31 21.12 -11.60
N SER A 130 -14.03 20.81 -11.86
CA SER A 130 -13.07 21.78 -12.38
C SER A 130 -13.37 22.21 -13.81
N ASN A 131 -13.99 21.35 -14.61
CA ASN A 131 -14.33 21.61 -16.01
C ASN A 131 -15.79 22.08 -16.22
N GLY A 132 -16.61 22.16 -15.17
CA GLY A 132 -18.03 22.53 -15.29
C GLY A 132 -18.93 21.44 -15.87
N GLU A 133 -18.46 20.22 -16.01
CA GLU A 133 -19.13 19.08 -16.66
C GLU A 133 -19.82 18.15 -15.65
N LEU A 134 -20.40 18.68 -14.59
CA LEU A 134 -20.99 17.89 -13.48
C LEU A 134 -22.11 16.93 -13.91
N GLU A 135 -22.72 17.18 -15.08
CA GLU A 135 -23.84 16.36 -15.57
C GLU A 135 -23.42 15.07 -16.31
N GLN A 136 -22.13 14.90 -16.58
CA GLN A 136 -21.61 13.77 -17.39
C GLN A 136 -20.82 12.72 -16.61
N LEU A 137 -20.89 12.71 -15.27
CA LEU A 137 -20.31 11.60 -14.53
C LEU A 137 -21.05 10.31 -14.92
N PRO A 138 -20.38 9.34 -15.57
CA PRO A 138 -21.03 8.09 -15.90
C PRO A 138 -21.55 7.46 -14.62
N PHE A 139 -22.82 7.20 -14.57
CA PHE A 139 -23.47 6.48 -13.49
C PHE A 139 -22.95 5.04 -13.53
N ILE A 140 -21.96 4.77 -12.69
CA ILE A 140 -21.23 3.49 -12.62
C ILE A 140 -22.17 2.31 -12.28
N ALA A 141 -23.42 2.59 -11.94
CA ALA A 141 -24.37 1.62 -11.40
C ALA A 141 -25.07 0.73 -12.45
N GLU A 142 -25.05 1.05 -13.73
CA GLU A 142 -25.96 0.34 -14.64
C GLU A 142 -25.33 -0.78 -15.49
N ASN A 143 -24.00 -0.81 -15.76
CA ASN A 143 -23.49 -1.71 -16.79
C ASN A 143 -22.20 -2.49 -16.51
N GLY A 144 -21.60 -2.42 -15.34
CA GLY A 144 -20.37 -3.16 -15.09
C GLY A 144 -20.21 -3.54 -13.64
N THR A 145 -20.58 -4.77 -13.27
CA THR A 145 -20.26 -5.29 -11.94
C THR A 145 -18.76 -5.55 -11.86
N VAL A 146 -18.01 -4.61 -11.33
CA VAL A 146 -16.61 -4.85 -10.98
C VAL A 146 -16.60 -5.80 -9.79
N THR A 147 -16.01 -6.95 -9.97
CA THR A 147 -15.89 -7.97 -8.94
C THR A 147 -14.43 -8.20 -8.57
N SER A 148 -14.21 -8.87 -7.45
CA SER A 148 -12.87 -9.28 -7.01
C SER A 148 -12.12 -10.18 -8.02
N ALA A 149 -12.84 -10.81 -8.98
CA ALA A 149 -12.23 -11.56 -10.09
C ALA A 149 -11.37 -10.69 -11.02
N HIS A 150 -11.65 -9.39 -11.10
CA HIS A 150 -10.86 -8.44 -11.89
C HIS A 150 -9.54 -8.03 -11.22
N LEU A 151 -9.38 -8.32 -9.93
CA LEU A 151 -8.13 -8.04 -9.23
C LEU A 151 -7.07 -9.08 -9.60
N GLN A 152 -6.08 -8.63 -10.37
CA GLN A 152 -4.91 -9.43 -10.72
C GLN A 152 -3.76 -9.14 -9.76
N TYR A 153 -2.88 -10.14 -9.53
CA TYR A 153 -1.63 -9.98 -8.78
C TYR A 153 -1.80 -9.47 -7.33
N VAL A 154 -2.89 -9.90 -6.69
CA VAL A 154 -3.11 -9.64 -5.27
C VAL A 154 -2.29 -10.62 -4.44
N VAL A 155 -1.51 -10.10 -3.50
CA VAL A 155 -0.62 -10.89 -2.65
C VAL A 155 -1.00 -10.70 -1.18
N PRO A 156 -1.21 -11.77 -0.40
CA PRO A 156 -1.36 -11.66 1.04
C PRO A 156 -0.04 -11.25 1.68
N VAL A 157 -0.09 -10.23 2.55
CA VAL A 157 1.09 -9.66 3.22
C VAL A 157 1.03 -9.79 4.74
N LEU A 158 -0.17 -9.97 5.30
CA LEU A 158 -0.36 -10.34 6.70
C LEU A 158 -1.43 -11.42 6.76
N GLU A 159 -1.12 -12.48 7.52
CA GLU A 159 -2.03 -13.59 7.77
C GLU A 159 -1.82 -14.08 9.20
N CYS A 160 -2.81 -13.88 10.05
CA CYS A 160 -2.79 -14.40 11.40
C CYS A 160 -4.17 -14.96 11.79
N TYR A 161 -4.18 -15.82 12.79
CA TYR A 161 -5.40 -16.47 13.26
C TYR A 161 -5.45 -16.50 14.78
N ARG A 162 -6.64 -16.66 15.29
CA ARG A 162 -6.92 -17.05 16.67
C ARG A 162 -8.10 -18.01 16.74
N MET A 163 -8.27 -18.70 17.84
CA MET A 163 -9.49 -19.44 18.12
C MET A 163 -10.37 -18.62 19.06
N ASP A 164 -11.64 -18.53 18.73
CA ASP A 164 -12.62 -17.92 19.62
C ASP A 164 -13.03 -18.87 20.73
N ARG A 165 -13.98 -18.44 21.59
CA ARG A 165 -14.45 -19.24 22.74
C ARG A 165 -15.26 -20.46 22.32
N ASP A 166 -15.85 -20.42 21.13
CA ASP A 166 -16.69 -21.47 20.56
C ASP A 166 -15.87 -22.49 19.77
N GLY A 167 -14.53 -22.33 19.75
CA GLY A 167 -13.61 -23.21 19.03
C GLY A 167 -13.54 -22.93 17.53
N CYS A 168 -14.14 -21.85 17.03
CA CYS A 168 -14.01 -21.43 15.65
C CYS A 168 -12.69 -20.68 15.41
N TYR A 169 -12.17 -20.84 14.20
CA TYR A 169 -11.02 -20.08 13.75
C TYR A 169 -11.47 -18.71 13.27
N GLU A 170 -10.88 -17.68 13.84
CA GLU A 170 -10.95 -16.32 13.32
C GLU A 170 -9.63 -16.01 12.60
N VAL A 171 -9.71 -15.62 11.33
CA VAL A 171 -8.53 -15.38 10.49
C VAL A 171 -8.56 -13.95 9.96
N LEU A 172 -7.47 -13.21 10.22
CA LEU A 172 -7.21 -11.88 9.67
C LEU A 172 -6.27 -12.01 8.48
N VAL A 173 -6.69 -11.48 7.34
CA VAL A 173 -5.89 -11.41 6.11
C VAL A 173 -5.78 -9.96 5.68
N THR A 174 -4.54 -9.51 5.43
CA THR A 174 -4.26 -8.26 4.71
C THR A 174 -3.62 -8.58 3.38
N ILE A 175 -4.16 -8.01 2.34
CA ILE A 175 -3.70 -8.17 0.95
C ILE A 175 -3.16 -6.86 0.41
N ARG A 176 -2.24 -6.96 -0.54
CA ARG A 176 -1.77 -5.82 -1.34
C ARG A 176 -1.99 -6.06 -2.83
N ALA A 177 -2.18 -4.97 -3.56
CA ALA A 177 -2.11 -4.93 -5.02
C ALA A 177 -1.30 -3.70 -5.46
N ASP A 178 -0.77 -3.72 -6.68
CA ASP A 178 -0.18 -2.54 -7.29
C ASP A 178 -1.26 -1.49 -7.56
N TYR A 179 -1.04 -0.25 -7.11
CA TYR A 179 -2.02 0.83 -7.21
C TYR A 179 -2.34 1.18 -8.68
N ALA A 180 -1.33 1.53 -9.45
CA ALA A 180 -1.51 2.01 -10.82
C ALA A 180 -2.16 0.94 -11.71
N ARG A 181 -1.66 -0.29 -11.61
CA ARG A 181 -2.18 -1.42 -12.38
C ARG A 181 -3.62 -1.76 -12.02
N THR A 182 -3.95 -1.76 -10.73
CA THR A 182 -5.30 -2.08 -10.27
C THR A 182 -6.30 -1.02 -10.71
N CYS A 183 -5.94 0.26 -10.60
CA CYS A 183 -6.77 1.35 -11.10
C CYS A 183 -6.97 1.25 -12.61
N GLN A 184 -5.93 0.91 -13.37
CA GLN A 184 -6.02 0.71 -14.82
C GLN A 184 -7.01 -0.40 -15.20
N VAL A 185 -6.91 -1.57 -14.56
CA VAL A 185 -7.78 -2.72 -14.84
C VAL A 185 -9.24 -2.39 -14.49
N ILE A 186 -9.49 -1.82 -13.32
CA ILE A 186 -10.85 -1.49 -12.89
C ILE A 186 -11.43 -0.38 -13.76
N ASN A 187 -10.66 0.63 -14.11
CA ASN A 187 -11.07 1.70 -15.01
C ASN A 187 -11.45 1.13 -16.40
N ALA A 188 -10.67 0.21 -16.95
CA ALA A 188 -10.99 -0.45 -18.20
C ALA A 188 -12.31 -1.22 -18.15
N VAL A 189 -12.62 -1.90 -17.02
CA VAL A 189 -13.90 -2.61 -16.83
C VAL A 189 -15.07 -1.64 -16.72
N LEU A 190 -14.91 -0.52 -16.00
CA LEU A 190 -15.96 0.48 -15.81
C LEU A 190 -16.33 1.23 -17.10
N TYR A 191 -15.37 1.45 -17.98
CA TYR A 191 -15.53 2.24 -19.22
C TYR A 191 -15.49 1.41 -20.50
N GLN A 192 -15.49 0.08 -20.42
CA GLN A 192 -15.75 -0.76 -21.58
C GLN A 192 -17.21 -0.58 -22.03
N LYS A 193 -17.36 0.15 -23.13
CA LYS A 193 -18.62 0.25 -23.86
C LYS A 193 -18.80 -0.95 -24.80
#